data_9c1a898d05aade565ca04da6d6d95797
#
_entry.id   9c1a898d05aade565ca04da6d6d95797
#
_cell.length_a   1.000
_cell.length_b   1.000
_cell.length_c   1.000
_cell.angle_alpha   90.00
_cell.angle_beta   90.00
_cell.angle_gamma   90.00
#
_symmetry.space_group_name_H-M   'P 1'
#
loop_
_entity.id
_entity.type
_entity.pdbx_description
1 polymer ?
#
loop_
_entity_poly.entity_id
_entity_poly.type
_entity_poly.pdbx_seq_one_letter_code
_entity_poly.pdbx_strand_id
1 'polypeptide(L)'
;MSKLTLKTEGDTHVVVTRYFSAPPEAVYRAHIEPGIVQKWMLGPDGWTMPVCINEAKPGGKIRYEWAHPQRGSFFLTGEFVALEPYSRIVHIERMHLPDPTPDNHVETRFAPDGTGTLMTMRMTLPNEQTRAMMLSTGMESGMEASYVRLEQLIASRLARGGAA
;
A
#
# COMPACT_ATOMS: atom_id res chain seq x y z
N MET A 1 -11.96 -13.60 9.34
CA MET A 1 -11.55 -12.40 8.60
C MET A 1 -10.03 -12.35 8.50
N SER A 2 -9.51 -12.08 7.33
CA SER A 2 -8.07 -12.06 7.11
C SER A 2 -7.42 -10.87 7.80
N LYS A 3 -6.20 -11.07 8.25
CA LYS A 3 -5.34 -10.01 8.76
C LYS A 3 -4.01 -10.09 8.05
N LEU A 4 -3.30 -8.99 7.98
CA LEU A 4 -1.95 -9.04 7.45
C LEU A 4 -1.03 -9.78 8.40
N THR A 5 -0.01 -10.41 7.83
CA THR A 5 1.14 -10.89 8.61
C THR A 5 2.34 -10.08 8.18
N LEU A 6 3.17 -9.72 9.14
CA LEU A 6 4.39 -8.97 8.90
C LEU A 6 5.55 -9.73 9.51
N LYS A 7 6.60 -9.93 8.74
CA LYS A 7 7.83 -10.57 9.23
C LYS A 7 9.03 -9.82 8.67
N THR A 8 10.17 -9.97 9.31
CA THR A 8 11.44 -9.45 8.83
C THR A 8 12.27 -10.57 8.25
N GLU A 9 13.09 -10.26 7.24
CA GLU A 9 14.02 -11.20 6.64
C GLU A 9 15.39 -10.51 6.51
N GLY A 10 16.44 -11.24 6.87
CA GLY A 10 17.79 -10.67 6.89
C GLY A 10 17.84 -9.39 7.70
N ASP A 11 18.65 -8.44 7.25
CA ASP A 11 18.83 -7.17 7.97
C ASP A 11 17.96 -6.04 7.42
N THR A 12 17.49 -6.15 6.17
CA THR A 12 16.91 -5.02 5.45
C THR A 12 15.50 -5.24 4.94
N HIS A 13 14.98 -6.45 4.96
CA HIS A 13 13.68 -6.74 4.35
C HIS A 13 12.55 -6.78 5.35
N VAL A 14 11.37 -6.30 4.91
CA VAL A 14 10.09 -6.49 5.60
C VAL A 14 9.16 -7.13 4.59
N VAL A 15 8.49 -8.20 4.98
CA VAL A 15 7.55 -8.92 4.12
C VAL A 15 6.17 -8.89 4.77
N VAL A 16 5.20 -8.35 4.04
CA VAL A 16 3.80 -8.28 4.46
C VAL A 16 2.99 -9.16 3.52
N THR A 17 2.17 -10.04 4.08
CA THR A 17 1.23 -10.83 3.30
C THR A 17 -0.19 -10.59 3.79
N ARG A 18 -1.14 -10.59 2.87
CA ARG A 18 -2.54 -10.44 3.20
C ARG A 18 -3.43 -11.04 2.10
N TYR A 19 -4.44 -11.79 2.52
CA TYR A 19 -5.45 -12.31 1.61
C TYR A 19 -6.56 -11.28 1.42
N PHE A 20 -7.07 -11.19 0.17
CA PHE A 20 -8.23 -10.36 -0.18
C PHE A 20 -9.27 -11.21 -0.91
N SER A 21 -10.55 -10.97 -0.59
CA SER A 21 -11.67 -11.73 -1.17
C SER A 21 -12.10 -11.15 -2.52
N ALA A 22 -11.14 -10.94 -3.42
CA ALA A 22 -11.38 -10.43 -4.77
C ALA A 22 -10.29 -10.93 -5.71
N PRO A 23 -10.56 -11.02 -7.01
CA PRO A 23 -9.54 -11.50 -7.96
C PRO A 23 -8.37 -10.51 -8.08
N PRO A 24 -7.20 -11.00 -8.54
CA PRO A 24 -6.01 -10.16 -8.64
C PRO A 24 -6.18 -8.88 -9.42
N GLU A 25 -6.98 -8.89 -10.48
CA GLU A 25 -7.24 -7.67 -11.25
C GLU A 25 -7.83 -6.58 -10.38
N ALA A 26 -8.82 -6.90 -9.55
CA ALA A 26 -9.48 -5.92 -8.69
C ALA A 26 -8.53 -5.37 -7.63
N VAL A 27 -7.75 -6.24 -7.01
CA VAL A 27 -6.81 -5.84 -5.96
C VAL A 27 -5.67 -5.00 -6.55
N TYR A 28 -5.15 -5.40 -7.70
CA TYR A 28 -4.12 -4.65 -8.42
C TYR A 28 -4.63 -3.25 -8.77
N ARG A 29 -5.81 -3.15 -9.38
CA ARG A 29 -6.38 -1.84 -9.75
C ARG A 29 -6.58 -0.93 -8.56
N ALA A 30 -6.96 -1.49 -7.42
CA ALA A 30 -7.15 -0.72 -6.20
C ALA A 30 -5.85 -0.08 -5.71
N HIS A 31 -4.70 -0.61 -6.12
CA HIS A 31 -3.39 -0.08 -5.73
C HIS A 31 -2.88 1.02 -6.67
N ILE A 32 -3.46 1.16 -7.87
CA ILE A 32 -2.94 2.12 -8.85
C ILE A 32 -3.95 3.19 -9.29
N GLU A 33 -5.24 2.97 -9.12
CA GLU A 33 -6.25 3.97 -9.54
C GLU A 33 -6.43 5.02 -8.45
N PRO A 34 -6.09 6.30 -8.72
CA PRO A 34 -6.08 7.33 -7.66
C PRO A 34 -7.39 7.45 -6.90
N GLY A 35 -8.51 7.43 -7.61
CA GLY A 35 -9.82 7.56 -6.96
C GLY A 35 -10.13 6.42 -6.00
N ILE A 36 -9.55 5.25 -6.22
CA ILE A 36 -9.71 4.11 -5.33
C ILE A 36 -8.71 4.19 -4.18
N VAL A 37 -7.45 4.49 -4.48
CA VAL A 37 -6.40 4.63 -3.46
C VAL A 37 -6.83 5.62 -2.38
N GLN A 38 -7.44 6.74 -2.78
CA GLN A 38 -7.90 7.77 -1.85
C GLN A 38 -8.99 7.30 -0.88
N LYS A 39 -9.61 6.17 -1.15
CA LYS A 39 -10.71 5.66 -0.31
C LYS A 39 -10.25 4.66 0.74
N TRP A 40 -9.09 4.05 0.58
CA TRP A 40 -8.69 3.00 1.51
C TRP A 40 -7.29 3.18 2.12
N MET A 41 -6.35 3.79 1.42
CA MET A 41 -4.96 3.88 1.89
C MET A 41 -4.81 5.08 2.83
N LEU A 42 -5.52 5.02 3.95
CA LEU A 42 -5.67 6.16 4.87
C LEU A 42 -5.06 5.91 6.25
N GLY A 43 -4.63 4.67 6.54
CA GLY A 43 -4.13 4.34 7.87
C GLY A 43 -5.21 4.40 8.94
N PRO A 44 -4.88 4.86 10.16
CA PRO A 44 -5.87 4.96 11.24
C PRO A 44 -7.00 5.93 10.90
N ASP A 45 -8.13 5.79 11.59
CA ASP A 45 -9.27 6.67 11.38
C ASP A 45 -8.91 8.13 11.62
N GLY A 46 -9.56 9.03 10.88
CA GLY A 46 -9.37 10.47 11.01
C GLY A 46 -8.48 11.07 9.91
N TRP A 47 -7.73 10.24 9.21
CA TRP A 47 -6.88 10.71 8.11
C TRP A 47 -7.65 10.73 6.80
N THR A 48 -7.31 11.71 5.96
CA THR A 48 -7.81 11.80 4.58
C THR A 48 -6.62 11.91 3.63
N MET A 49 -6.86 11.68 2.35
CA MET A 49 -5.82 11.83 1.31
C MET A 49 -6.30 12.88 0.30
N PRO A 50 -6.04 14.17 0.55
CA PRO A 50 -6.48 15.23 -0.36
C PRO A 50 -5.75 15.22 -1.71
N VAL A 51 -4.56 14.64 -1.80
CA VAL A 51 -3.80 14.56 -3.05
C VAL A 51 -3.37 13.12 -3.28
N CYS A 52 -3.66 12.61 -4.47
CA CYS A 52 -3.21 11.30 -4.91
C CYS A 52 -2.79 11.39 -6.38
N ILE A 53 -1.50 11.31 -6.63
CA ILE A 53 -0.94 11.23 -7.98
C ILE A 53 -0.33 9.86 -8.14
N ASN A 54 -0.75 9.16 -9.17
CA ASN A 54 -0.33 7.79 -9.40
C ASN A 54 -0.23 7.55 -10.90
N GLU A 55 0.93 7.92 -11.47
CA GLU A 55 1.19 7.75 -12.90
C GLU A 55 1.66 6.32 -13.13
N ALA A 56 0.71 5.43 -13.37
CA ALA A 56 0.95 3.99 -13.39
C ALA A 56 1.65 3.53 -14.66
N LYS A 57 2.91 3.85 -14.78
CA LYS A 57 3.79 3.44 -15.88
C LYS A 57 5.23 3.47 -15.38
N PRO A 58 6.15 2.70 -15.98
CA PRO A 58 7.56 2.77 -15.59
C PRO A 58 8.07 4.21 -15.68
N GLY A 59 8.71 4.68 -14.61
CA GLY A 59 9.17 6.06 -14.48
C GLY A 59 8.09 7.03 -14.04
N GLY A 60 6.83 6.60 -13.94
CA GLY A 60 5.74 7.46 -13.52
C GLY A 60 5.85 7.87 -12.06
N LYS A 61 5.25 9.01 -11.72
CA LYS A 61 5.38 9.61 -10.39
C LYS A 61 4.27 9.15 -9.47
N ILE A 62 4.63 9.05 -8.18
CA ILE A 62 3.72 8.76 -7.09
C ILE A 62 3.80 9.91 -6.11
N ARG A 63 2.64 10.43 -5.69
CA ARG A 63 2.56 11.40 -4.61
C ARG A 63 1.25 11.22 -3.87
N TYR A 64 1.36 10.94 -2.57
CA TYR A 64 0.21 10.86 -1.68
C TYR A 64 0.38 11.91 -0.59
N GLU A 65 -0.66 12.71 -0.33
CA GLU A 65 -0.65 13.65 0.78
C GLU A 65 -1.79 13.29 1.73
N TRP A 66 -1.47 13.13 3.00
CA TRP A 66 -2.44 12.82 4.04
C TRP A 66 -2.62 14.01 4.96
N ALA A 67 -3.84 14.18 5.45
CA ALA A 67 -4.17 15.26 6.36
C ALA A 67 -5.06 14.77 7.49
N HIS A 68 -4.89 15.35 8.67
CA HIS A 68 -5.67 15.06 9.86
C HIS A 68 -5.99 16.36 10.57
N PRO A 69 -7.25 16.58 11.03
CA PRO A 69 -7.64 17.87 11.62
C PRO A 69 -6.82 18.28 12.83
N GLN A 70 -6.25 17.31 13.58
CA GLN A 70 -5.55 17.57 14.82
C GLN A 70 -4.07 17.17 14.78
N ARG A 71 -3.67 16.37 13.79
CA ARG A 71 -2.31 15.83 13.72
C ARG A 71 -1.47 16.42 12.59
N GLY A 72 -2.06 17.32 11.81
CA GLY A 72 -1.36 17.98 10.71
C GLY A 72 -1.39 17.16 9.42
N SER A 73 -0.31 17.24 8.67
CA SER A 73 -0.23 16.58 7.36
C SER A 73 1.18 16.10 7.11
N PHE A 74 1.30 15.14 6.21
CA PHE A 74 2.59 14.67 5.69
C PHE A 74 2.35 14.08 4.31
N PHE A 75 3.43 13.76 3.60
CA PHE A 75 3.28 13.23 2.25
C PHE A 75 4.36 12.21 1.92
N LEU A 76 4.08 11.46 0.87
CA LEU A 76 4.96 10.44 0.31
C LEU A 76 5.21 10.77 -1.15
N THR A 77 6.44 10.60 -1.60
CA THR A 77 6.76 10.67 -3.03
C THR A 77 7.43 9.38 -3.46
N GLY A 78 7.33 9.09 -4.75
CA GLY A 78 7.97 7.91 -5.29
C GLY A 78 7.87 7.86 -6.79
N GLU A 79 8.36 6.76 -7.34
CA GLU A 79 8.28 6.49 -8.78
C GLU A 79 8.08 5.00 -9.02
N PHE A 80 7.34 4.68 -10.06
CA PHE A 80 7.19 3.29 -10.50
C PHE A 80 8.43 2.83 -11.23
N VAL A 81 8.82 1.59 -10.97
CA VAL A 81 9.93 0.92 -11.67
C VAL A 81 9.37 -0.05 -12.71
N ALA A 82 8.39 -0.87 -12.30
CA ALA A 82 7.79 -1.86 -13.20
C ALA A 82 6.35 -2.11 -12.80
N LEU A 83 5.51 -2.35 -13.79
CA LEU A 83 4.12 -2.76 -13.58
C LEU A 83 3.82 -3.92 -14.53
N GLU A 84 3.44 -5.06 -13.95
CA GLU A 84 3.00 -6.24 -14.69
C GLU A 84 1.52 -6.43 -14.35
N PRO A 85 0.61 -5.99 -15.21
CA PRO A 85 -0.82 -6.07 -14.88
C PRO A 85 -1.23 -7.48 -14.54
N TYR A 86 -1.74 -7.43 -13.57
CA TYR A 86 -2.52 -7.83 -12.40
C TYR A 86 -1.70 -8.74 -11.52
N SER A 87 -0.36 -8.78 -11.68
CA SER A 87 0.50 -9.69 -10.92
C SER A 87 1.59 -9.01 -10.09
N ARG A 88 2.09 -7.84 -10.52
CA ARG A 88 3.28 -7.29 -9.85
C ARG A 88 3.43 -5.80 -10.04
N ILE A 89 3.78 -5.09 -8.97
CA ILE A 89 4.15 -3.66 -9.00
C ILE A 89 5.49 -3.53 -8.28
N VAL A 90 6.43 -2.82 -8.90
CA VAL A 90 7.69 -2.44 -8.25
C VAL A 90 7.76 -0.92 -8.24
N HIS A 91 7.99 -0.35 -7.07
CA HIS A 91 8.12 1.10 -6.94
C HIS A 91 9.12 1.44 -5.84
N ILE A 92 9.56 2.68 -5.86
CA ILE A 92 10.41 3.26 -4.82
C ILE A 92 9.62 4.37 -4.17
N GLU A 93 9.67 4.46 -2.85
CA GLU A 93 8.94 5.49 -2.13
C GLU A 93 9.76 6.06 -0.99
N ARG A 94 9.43 7.27 -0.59
CA ARG A 94 9.99 7.93 0.59
C ARG A 94 8.94 8.80 1.25
N MET A 95 8.93 8.79 2.58
CA MET A 95 8.05 9.64 3.38
C MET A 95 8.76 10.95 3.67
N HIS A 96 8.00 12.04 3.78
CA HIS A 96 8.50 13.36 4.16
C HIS A 96 7.92 13.74 5.53
N LEU A 97 8.77 13.70 6.60
CA LEU A 97 8.34 13.78 8.02
C LEU A 97 9.24 14.71 8.89
N PRO A 98 9.46 15.99 8.62
CA PRO A 98 9.37 16.76 7.38
C PRO A 98 10.44 16.40 6.35
N ASP A 99 11.60 15.90 6.78
CA ASP A 99 12.68 15.52 5.87
C ASP A 99 12.37 14.17 5.22
N PRO A 100 12.86 13.95 4.00
CA PRO A 100 12.61 12.65 3.35
C PRO A 100 13.35 11.52 4.07
N THR A 101 12.64 10.41 4.24
CA THR A 101 13.26 9.16 4.70
C THR A 101 14.13 8.59 3.59
N PRO A 102 15.04 7.65 3.93
CA PRO A 102 15.73 6.88 2.88
C PRO A 102 14.73 6.15 1.98
N ASP A 103 15.17 5.85 0.77
CA ASP A 103 14.34 5.15 -0.19
C ASP A 103 13.94 3.76 0.30
N ASN A 104 12.67 3.45 0.14
CA ASN A 104 12.11 2.13 0.39
C ASN A 104 11.79 1.51 -0.97
N HIS A 105 12.44 0.39 -1.29
CA HIS A 105 12.19 -0.35 -2.53
C HIS A 105 11.10 -1.38 -2.25
N VAL A 106 9.99 -1.26 -2.95
CA VAL A 106 8.79 -2.07 -2.67
C VAL A 106 8.43 -2.91 -3.89
N GLU A 107 8.29 -4.21 -3.66
CA GLU A 107 7.73 -5.12 -4.67
C GLU A 107 6.45 -5.71 -4.10
N THR A 108 5.35 -5.52 -4.81
CA THR A 108 4.05 -6.06 -4.43
C THR A 108 3.60 -7.07 -5.48
N ARG A 109 3.31 -8.29 -5.04
CA ARG A 109 2.83 -9.36 -5.90
C ARG A 109 1.40 -9.70 -5.55
N PHE A 110 0.61 -10.04 -6.59
CA PHE A 110 -0.80 -10.40 -6.47
C PHE A 110 -0.96 -11.77 -7.10
N ALA A 111 -1.17 -12.80 -6.30
CA ALA A 111 -1.30 -14.16 -6.79
C ALA A 111 -2.72 -14.67 -6.56
N PRO A 112 -3.32 -15.39 -7.54
CA PRO A 112 -4.61 -16.02 -7.32
C PRO A 112 -4.53 -17.00 -6.15
N ASP A 113 -5.55 -16.99 -5.30
CA ASP A 113 -5.67 -17.91 -4.17
C ASP A 113 -7.14 -18.27 -4.02
N GLY A 114 -7.55 -19.41 -4.59
CA GLY A 114 -8.95 -19.75 -4.71
C GLY A 114 -9.66 -18.72 -5.58
N THR A 115 -10.73 -18.13 -5.05
CA THR A 115 -11.46 -17.06 -5.73
C THR A 115 -10.92 -15.66 -5.36
N GLY A 116 -9.92 -15.61 -4.49
CA GLY A 116 -9.35 -14.36 -4.02
C GLY A 116 -7.91 -14.17 -4.45
N THR A 117 -7.22 -13.33 -3.71
CA THR A 117 -5.84 -12.94 -3.99
C THR A 117 -5.00 -13.02 -2.73
N LEU A 118 -3.84 -13.65 -2.82
CA LEU A 118 -2.80 -13.50 -1.81
C LEU A 118 -1.85 -12.40 -2.27
N MET A 119 -1.81 -11.30 -1.55
CA MET A 119 -0.89 -10.21 -1.81
C MET A 119 0.36 -10.40 -0.94
N THR A 120 1.52 -10.22 -1.55
CA THR A 120 2.80 -10.23 -0.83
C THR A 120 3.54 -8.95 -1.18
N MET A 121 3.88 -8.16 -0.16
CA MET A 121 4.63 -6.93 -0.32
C MET A 121 6.00 -7.10 0.33
N ARG A 122 7.06 -6.88 -0.44
CA ARG A 122 8.42 -6.98 0.05
C ARG A 122 9.07 -5.61 0.01
N MET A 123 9.46 -5.11 1.15
CA MET A 123 10.18 -3.85 1.28
C MET A 123 11.65 -4.11 1.49
N THR A 124 12.50 -3.34 0.83
CA THR A 124 13.95 -3.39 1.03
C THR A 124 14.42 -2.01 1.44
N LEU A 125 14.97 -1.92 2.65
CA LEU A 125 15.45 -0.68 3.24
C LEU A 125 16.98 -0.67 3.20
N PRO A 126 17.62 0.52 3.30
CA PRO A 126 19.07 0.58 3.13
C PRO A 126 19.86 -0.10 4.24
N ASN A 127 19.29 -0.19 5.46
CA ASN A 127 19.99 -0.81 6.58
C ASN A 127 19.00 -1.21 7.67
N GLU A 128 19.53 -1.95 8.65
CA GLU A 128 18.74 -2.46 9.76
C GLU A 128 18.14 -1.36 10.63
N GLN A 129 18.87 -0.26 10.81
CA GLN A 129 18.41 0.86 11.64
C GLN A 129 17.21 1.57 11.01
N THR A 130 17.23 1.77 9.70
CA THR A 130 16.10 2.36 8.98
C THR A 130 14.89 1.45 9.08
N ARG A 131 15.09 0.14 8.96
CA ARG A 131 14.00 -0.83 9.12
C ARG A 131 13.40 -0.77 10.52
N ALA A 132 14.24 -0.75 11.55
CA ALA A 132 13.78 -0.69 12.93
C ALA A 132 12.99 0.59 13.19
N MET A 133 13.46 1.72 12.67
CA MET A 133 12.75 3.00 12.81
C MET A 133 11.39 2.95 12.14
N MET A 134 11.31 2.41 10.93
CA MET A 134 10.05 2.28 10.20
C MET A 134 9.05 1.40 10.96
N LEU A 135 9.50 0.26 11.48
CA LEU A 135 8.63 -0.65 12.22
C LEU A 135 8.13 -0.03 13.53
N SER A 136 8.89 0.89 14.12
CA SER A 136 8.51 1.54 15.38
C SER A 136 7.42 2.59 15.22
N THR A 137 7.04 2.95 13.98
CA THR A 137 6.04 4.00 13.74
C THR A 137 4.59 3.51 13.85
N GLY A 138 4.38 2.22 14.12
CA GLY A 138 3.03 1.66 14.15
C GLY A 138 2.51 1.33 12.75
N MET A 139 3.40 1.15 11.78
CA MET A 139 3.00 0.92 10.38
C MET A 139 2.14 -0.34 10.23
N GLU A 140 2.37 -1.37 11.02
CA GLU A 140 1.62 -2.62 10.90
C GLU A 140 0.13 -2.39 11.14
N SER A 141 -0.23 -1.71 12.22
CA SER A 141 -1.62 -1.44 12.53
C SER A 141 -2.23 -0.44 11.55
N GLY A 142 -1.46 0.53 11.08
CA GLY A 142 -1.92 1.48 10.07
C GLY A 142 -2.20 0.80 8.73
N MET A 143 -1.33 -0.11 8.32
CA MET A 143 -1.54 -0.90 7.10
C MET A 143 -2.77 -1.79 7.22
N GLU A 144 -2.94 -2.46 8.36
CA GLU A 144 -4.11 -3.33 8.54
C GLU A 144 -5.40 -2.51 8.50
N ALA A 145 -5.43 -1.34 9.13
CA ALA A 145 -6.60 -0.45 9.06
C ALA A 145 -6.93 -0.08 7.61
N SER A 146 -5.91 0.20 6.80
CA SER A 146 -6.10 0.47 5.38
C SER A 146 -6.64 -0.75 4.64
N TYR A 147 -6.08 -1.92 4.89
CA TYR A 147 -6.50 -3.15 4.20
C TYR A 147 -7.92 -3.57 4.57
N VAL A 148 -8.34 -3.32 5.81
CA VAL A 148 -9.73 -3.56 6.21
C VAL A 148 -10.68 -2.69 5.39
N ARG A 149 -10.32 -1.41 5.17
CA ARG A 149 -11.12 -0.54 4.30
C ARG A 149 -11.17 -1.06 2.86
N LEU A 150 -10.04 -1.54 2.37
CA LEU A 150 -9.99 -2.11 1.01
C LEU A 150 -10.92 -3.32 0.89
N GLU A 151 -10.90 -4.23 1.88
CA GLU A 151 -11.83 -5.36 1.90
C GLU A 151 -13.28 -4.91 1.88
N GLN A 152 -13.63 -3.91 2.68
CA GLN A 152 -14.99 -3.38 2.74
C GLN A 152 -15.38 -2.74 1.40
N LEU A 153 -14.48 -2.03 0.77
CA LEU A 153 -14.72 -1.39 -0.52
C LEU A 153 -14.96 -2.43 -1.61
N ILE A 154 -14.16 -3.48 -1.63
CA ILE A 154 -14.32 -4.59 -2.57
C ILE A 154 -15.66 -5.29 -2.35
N ALA A 155 -15.98 -5.62 -1.10
CA ALA A 155 -17.24 -6.28 -0.77
C ALA A 155 -18.45 -5.44 -1.19
N SER A 156 -18.38 -4.13 -0.96
CA SER A 156 -19.44 -3.21 -1.36
C SER A 156 -19.64 -3.19 -2.88
N ARG A 157 -18.55 -3.20 -3.64
CA ARG A 157 -18.62 -3.22 -5.11
C ARG A 157 -19.23 -4.52 -5.63
N LEU A 158 -18.83 -5.66 -5.07
CA LEU A 158 -19.37 -6.95 -5.45
C LEU A 158 -20.85 -7.06 -5.11
N ALA A 159 -21.25 -6.56 -3.94
CA ALA A 159 -22.64 -6.57 -3.50
C ALA A 159 -23.54 -5.75 -4.41
N ARG A 160 -23.01 -4.71 -5.06
CA ARG A 160 -23.78 -3.91 -6.04
C ARG A 160 -23.84 -4.54 -7.43
N GLY A 161 -23.34 -5.77 -7.58
CA GLY A 161 -23.31 -6.45 -8.88
C GLY A 161 -22.32 -5.84 -9.86
N GLY A 162 -21.55 -4.86 -9.44
CA GLY A 162 -20.52 -4.26 -10.25
C GLY A 162 -19.22 -4.99 -10.02
N ALA A 163 -18.95 -6.00 -10.81
CA ALA A 163 -17.71 -6.76 -10.72
C ALA A 163 -16.50 -5.97 -11.26
N ALA A 164 -16.67 -4.77 -11.62
CA ALA A 164 -15.63 -3.98 -12.23
C ALA A 164 -14.84 -3.22 -11.20
#